data_97361bd7bd946ec6e762c6f14d891793
#
_entry.id   97361bd7bd946ec6e762c6f14d891793
#
_cell.length_a   1.000
_cell.length_b   1.000
_cell.length_c   1.000
_cell.angle_alpha   90.00
_cell.angle_beta   90.00
_cell.angle_gamma   90.00
#
_symmetry.space_group_name_H-M   'P 1'
#
loop_
_entity.id
_entity.type
_entity.pdbx_description
1 polymer ?
#
loop_
_entity_poly.entity_id
_entity_poly.type
_entity_poly.pdbx_seq_one_letter_code
_entity_poly.pdbx_strand_id
1 'polypeptide(L)'
;MKSTEITREEMWAKQHLSANEIDYAIWEQDKVVLQQMSQISRSCSFVVDVYKYRYAFASSNFADILGYDSRKIATLEKQGDYLESRFHPDDFARLEQLQINLSKFIYSLPHEQRNDYCNIYSFRLMNAKQQYIRVISRQQVLEQSLNGKAWLILGNIEIAPNQTETDQVECTVLNLKNGEMFSPTLVSIPRIHLTQRELEILQLI
;
A
#
# COMPACT_ATOMS: atom_id res chain seq x y z
N MET A 1 22.68 13.48 15.51
CA MET A 1 21.24 13.55 15.84
C MET A 1 20.60 12.27 15.29
N LYS A 2 20.11 11.38 16.15
CA LYS A 2 19.33 10.21 15.69
C LYS A 2 18.01 10.76 15.14
N SER A 3 17.78 10.60 13.84
CA SER A 3 16.46 10.77 13.24
C SER A 3 15.54 9.76 13.93
N THR A 4 14.59 10.22 14.69
CA THR A 4 13.54 9.38 15.26
C THR A 4 12.67 8.96 14.08
N GLU A 5 12.93 7.80 13.52
CA GLU A 5 12.08 7.23 12.47
C GLU A 5 10.71 6.95 13.08
N ILE A 6 9.69 7.59 12.51
CA ILE A 6 8.29 7.42 12.91
C ILE A 6 7.85 6.05 12.40
N THR A 7 7.26 5.24 13.26
CA THR A 7 6.68 3.95 12.87
C THR A 7 5.38 4.14 12.07
N ARG A 8 4.95 3.12 11.33
CA ARG A 8 3.67 3.11 10.61
C ARG A 8 2.48 3.30 11.56
N GLU A 9 2.50 2.68 12.73
CA GLU A 9 1.46 2.86 13.75
C GLU A 9 1.38 4.31 14.26
N GLU A 10 2.52 4.93 14.55
CA GLU A 10 2.58 6.34 14.95
C GLU A 10 2.07 7.27 13.84
N MET A 11 2.34 6.94 12.59
CA MET A 11 1.85 7.70 11.45
C MET A 11 0.32 7.59 11.31
N TRP A 12 -0.23 6.39 11.45
CA TRP A 12 -1.68 6.18 11.40
C TRP A 12 -2.38 6.80 12.61
N ALA A 13 -1.78 6.69 13.80
CA ALA A 13 -2.30 7.32 15.00
C ALA A 13 -2.40 8.87 14.88
N LYS A 14 -1.48 9.49 14.13
CA LYS A 14 -1.50 10.93 13.85
C LYS A 14 -2.70 11.39 13.01
N GLN A 15 -3.40 10.48 12.32
CA GLN A 15 -4.60 10.83 11.58
C GLN A 15 -5.78 11.17 12.49
N HIS A 16 -5.77 10.72 13.75
CA HIS A 16 -6.83 10.96 14.72
C HIS A 16 -8.23 10.62 14.17
N LEU A 17 -8.36 9.44 13.54
CA LEU A 17 -9.67 8.94 13.15
C LEU A 17 -10.51 8.69 14.41
N SER A 18 -11.79 9.06 14.39
CA SER A 18 -12.74 8.85 15.47
C SER A 18 -13.96 8.06 15.01
N ALA A 19 -14.60 7.33 15.91
CA ALA A 19 -15.72 6.45 15.58
C ALA A 19 -16.91 7.16 14.91
N ASN A 20 -17.15 8.40 15.27
CA ASN A 20 -18.24 9.23 14.70
C ASN A 20 -17.94 9.77 13.30
N GLU A 21 -16.71 9.61 12.80
CA GLU A 21 -16.31 9.98 11.44
C GLU A 21 -16.39 8.81 10.46
N ILE A 22 -16.76 7.60 10.94
CA ILE A 22 -16.68 6.35 10.19
C ILE A 22 -18.05 5.72 10.08
N ASP A 23 -18.46 5.40 8.84
CA ASP A 23 -19.72 4.70 8.56
C ASP A 23 -19.46 3.24 8.17
N TYR A 24 -19.52 2.35 9.16
CA TYR A 24 -19.35 0.92 8.92
C TYR A 24 -20.47 0.28 8.07
N ALA A 25 -21.59 0.97 7.81
CA ALA A 25 -22.60 0.46 6.90
C ALA A 25 -22.12 0.49 5.45
N ILE A 26 -21.33 1.50 5.08
CA ILE A 26 -20.64 1.56 3.77
C ILE A 26 -19.68 0.38 3.65
N TRP A 27 -18.88 0.12 4.69
CA TRP A 27 -17.95 -1.01 4.69
C TRP A 27 -18.64 -2.37 4.48
N GLU A 28 -19.79 -2.62 5.10
CA GLU A 28 -20.50 -3.89 4.91
C GLU A 28 -21.02 -4.05 3.48
N GLN A 29 -21.36 -2.96 2.77
CA GLN A 29 -21.72 -2.99 1.35
C GLN A 29 -20.49 -3.28 0.48
N ASP A 30 -19.39 -2.56 0.69
CA ASP A 30 -18.14 -2.76 -0.05
C ASP A 30 -17.62 -4.18 0.08
N LYS A 31 -17.69 -4.74 1.27
CA LYS A 31 -17.26 -6.11 1.56
C LYS A 31 -18.00 -7.14 0.71
N VAL A 32 -19.32 -6.97 0.52
CA VAL A 32 -20.10 -7.85 -0.36
C VAL A 32 -19.61 -7.75 -1.80
N VAL A 33 -19.40 -6.54 -2.30
CA VAL A 33 -18.89 -6.30 -3.65
C VAL A 33 -17.49 -6.91 -3.82
N LEU A 34 -16.60 -6.69 -2.87
CA LEU A 34 -15.25 -7.24 -2.88
C LEU A 34 -15.23 -8.78 -2.85
N GLN A 35 -16.13 -9.41 -2.09
CA GLN A 35 -16.29 -10.86 -2.10
C GLN A 35 -16.71 -11.39 -3.48
N GLN A 36 -17.64 -10.72 -4.14
CA GLN A 36 -18.08 -11.11 -5.49
C GLN A 36 -16.97 -10.89 -6.52
N MET A 37 -16.31 -9.74 -6.48
CA MET A 37 -15.19 -9.43 -7.38
C MET A 37 -14.02 -10.40 -7.21
N SER A 38 -13.72 -10.83 -5.98
CA SER A 38 -12.64 -11.77 -5.71
C SER A 38 -12.85 -13.15 -6.34
N GLN A 39 -14.10 -13.55 -6.63
CA GLN A 39 -14.40 -14.79 -7.34
C GLN A 39 -14.02 -14.72 -8.82
N ILE A 40 -13.99 -13.51 -9.40
CA ILE A 40 -13.66 -13.29 -10.81
C ILE A 40 -12.17 -12.94 -10.96
N SER A 41 -11.64 -12.17 -10.02
CA SER A 41 -10.24 -11.74 -10.00
C SER A 41 -9.30 -12.89 -9.67
N ARG A 42 -8.10 -12.86 -10.27
CA ARG A 42 -6.99 -13.76 -9.96
C ARG A 42 -5.96 -13.13 -9.03
N SER A 43 -6.34 -12.07 -8.30
CA SER A 43 -5.48 -11.37 -7.34
C SER A 43 -5.90 -11.67 -5.90
N CYS A 44 -4.95 -11.59 -4.97
CA CYS A 44 -5.20 -11.65 -3.53
C CYS A 44 -5.63 -10.26 -3.05
N SER A 45 -6.93 -10.04 -2.90
CA SER A 45 -7.47 -8.77 -2.43
C SER A 45 -7.53 -8.72 -0.90
N PHE A 46 -7.16 -7.58 -0.31
CA PHE A 46 -7.28 -7.33 1.12
C PHE A 46 -7.73 -5.89 1.38
N VAL A 47 -8.28 -5.64 2.55
CA VAL A 47 -8.60 -4.28 3.02
C VAL A 47 -8.01 -4.07 4.40
N VAL A 48 -7.29 -2.97 4.57
CA VAL A 48 -6.79 -2.49 5.86
C VAL A 48 -7.75 -1.46 6.42
N ASP A 49 -8.26 -1.69 7.62
CA ASP A 49 -8.97 -0.70 8.43
C ASP A 49 -7.93 0.07 9.26
N VAL A 50 -7.61 1.28 8.83
CA VAL A 50 -6.60 2.14 9.47
C VAL A 50 -7.04 2.58 10.86
N TYR A 51 -8.36 2.73 11.10
CA TYR A 51 -8.89 3.09 12.42
C TYR A 51 -8.71 1.97 13.45
N LYS A 52 -8.92 0.71 13.04
CA LYS A 52 -8.79 -0.47 13.92
C LYS A 52 -7.41 -1.12 13.85
N TYR A 53 -6.50 -0.63 13.03
CA TYR A 53 -5.16 -1.19 12.82
C TYR A 53 -5.18 -2.68 12.49
N ARG A 54 -6.04 -3.10 11.56
CA ARG A 54 -6.20 -4.50 11.19
C ARG A 54 -6.57 -4.70 9.73
N TYR A 55 -6.36 -5.92 9.25
CA TYR A 55 -6.95 -6.36 7.98
C TYR A 55 -8.44 -6.67 8.20
N ALA A 56 -9.32 -5.87 7.61
CA ALA A 56 -10.77 -6.03 7.70
C ALA A 56 -11.32 -7.08 6.73
N PHE A 57 -10.56 -7.37 5.66
CA PHE A 57 -10.91 -8.32 4.61
C PHE A 57 -9.65 -8.97 4.03
N ALA A 58 -9.76 -10.24 3.66
CA ALA A 58 -8.81 -10.96 2.81
C ALA A 58 -9.59 -11.97 1.95
N SER A 59 -9.39 -11.92 0.64
CA SER A 59 -10.08 -12.81 -0.30
C SER A 59 -9.63 -14.27 -0.18
N SER A 60 -10.49 -15.22 -0.58
CA SER A 60 -10.15 -16.64 -0.62
C SER A 60 -8.97 -16.95 -1.57
N ASN A 61 -8.70 -16.07 -2.54
CA ASN A 61 -7.60 -16.21 -3.49
C ASN A 61 -6.22 -16.30 -2.83
N PHE A 62 -6.08 -15.81 -1.59
CA PHE A 62 -4.86 -16.03 -0.81
C PHE A 62 -4.53 -17.50 -0.61
N ALA A 63 -5.55 -18.38 -0.49
CA ALA A 63 -5.33 -19.82 -0.38
C ALA A 63 -4.87 -20.43 -1.71
N ASP A 64 -5.48 -20.03 -2.80
CA ASP A 64 -5.20 -20.59 -4.12
C ASP A 64 -3.85 -20.13 -4.70
N ILE A 65 -3.48 -18.86 -4.46
CA ILE A 65 -2.31 -18.23 -5.08
C ILE A 65 -1.07 -18.36 -4.19
N LEU A 66 -1.21 -18.08 -2.89
CA LEU A 66 -0.08 -18.04 -1.96
C LEU A 66 -0.09 -19.19 -0.94
N GLY A 67 -1.20 -19.94 -0.86
CA GLY A 67 -1.41 -21.04 0.09
C GLY A 67 -1.71 -20.54 1.52
N TYR A 68 -2.22 -19.32 1.68
CA TYR A 68 -2.53 -18.74 2.98
C TYR A 68 -4.00 -18.91 3.38
N ASP A 69 -4.26 -19.20 4.64
CA ASP A 69 -5.62 -19.10 5.19
C ASP A 69 -6.01 -17.62 5.34
N SER A 70 -6.95 -17.16 4.51
CA SER A 70 -7.41 -15.76 4.51
C SER A 70 -8.00 -15.33 5.86
N ARG A 71 -8.55 -16.28 6.66
CA ARG A 71 -9.08 -16.01 8.00
C ARG A 71 -7.99 -15.63 9.00
N LYS A 72 -6.75 -16.09 8.78
CA LYS A 72 -5.60 -15.68 9.60
C LYS A 72 -5.11 -14.28 9.26
N ILE A 73 -5.36 -13.80 8.04
CA ILE A 73 -5.03 -12.44 7.62
C ILE A 73 -6.08 -11.47 8.18
N ALA A 74 -7.36 -11.72 7.91
CA ALA A 74 -8.48 -10.89 8.37
C ALA A 74 -8.98 -11.36 9.74
N THR A 75 -8.19 -11.18 10.78
CA THR A 75 -8.59 -11.48 12.16
C THR A 75 -9.31 -10.31 12.81
N LEU A 76 -10.15 -10.60 13.81
CA LEU A 76 -10.82 -9.57 14.62
C LEU A 76 -9.87 -8.93 15.64
N GLU A 77 -8.76 -9.59 15.94
CA GLU A 77 -7.75 -9.13 16.88
C GLU A 77 -6.76 -8.17 16.19
N LYS A 78 -6.17 -7.29 16.99
CA LYS A 78 -5.14 -6.33 16.58
C LYS A 78 -3.82 -7.06 16.30
N GLN A 79 -3.80 -7.87 15.24
CA GLN A 79 -2.62 -8.62 14.82
C GLN A 79 -2.49 -8.58 13.30
N GLY A 80 -1.92 -7.49 12.80
CA GLY A 80 -1.47 -7.36 11.40
C GLY A 80 -0.32 -8.31 11.03
N ASP A 81 0.15 -9.11 11.99
CA ASP A 81 1.44 -9.78 11.90
C ASP A 81 1.50 -10.96 10.95
N TYR A 82 0.36 -11.60 10.61
CA TYR A 82 0.42 -12.82 9.80
C TYR A 82 0.93 -12.56 8.37
N LEU A 83 0.37 -11.60 7.66
CA LEU A 83 0.82 -11.27 6.31
C LEU A 83 2.20 -10.60 6.34
N GLU A 84 2.44 -9.73 7.31
CA GLU A 84 3.69 -9.00 7.49
C GLU A 84 4.86 -9.93 7.84
N SER A 85 4.60 -10.98 8.64
CA SER A 85 5.60 -12.01 8.95
C SER A 85 6.07 -12.81 7.72
N ARG A 86 5.40 -12.65 6.57
CA ARG A 86 5.75 -13.30 5.31
C ARG A 86 6.60 -12.42 4.39
N PHE A 87 6.76 -11.15 4.70
CA PHE A 87 7.64 -10.28 3.93
C PHE A 87 9.10 -10.72 4.12
N HIS A 88 9.90 -10.56 3.06
CA HIS A 88 11.33 -10.74 3.22
C HIS A 88 11.87 -9.69 4.21
N PRO A 89 12.71 -10.07 5.21
CA PRO A 89 13.15 -9.13 6.24
C PRO A 89 13.80 -7.86 5.69
N ASP A 90 14.65 -7.98 4.68
CA ASP A 90 15.33 -6.83 4.07
C ASP A 90 14.34 -5.91 3.31
N ASP A 91 13.26 -6.47 2.77
CA ASP A 91 12.25 -5.71 2.04
C ASP A 91 11.31 -4.99 3.01
N PHE A 92 11.05 -5.57 4.18
CA PHE A 92 10.07 -5.04 5.14
C PHE A 92 10.41 -3.63 5.60
N ALA A 93 11.64 -3.41 6.06
CA ALA A 93 12.09 -2.08 6.51
C ALA A 93 11.99 -1.03 5.39
N ARG A 94 12.31 -1.42 4.17
CA ARG A 94 12.19 -0.54 2.99
C ARG A 94 10.74 -0.22 2.66
N LEU A 95 9.85 -1.22 2.72
CA LEU A 95 8.42 -1.05 2.50
C LEU A 95 7.80 -0.11 3.54
N GLU A 96 8.13 -0.26 4.82
CA GLU A 96 7.64 0.63 5.87
C GLU A 96 8.02 2.09 5.57
N GLN A 97 9.28 2.35 5.23
CA GLN A 97 9.75 3.69 4.91
C GLN A 97 9.01 4.27 3.68
N LEU A 98 8.80 3.47 2.65
CA LEU A 98 8.04 3.87 1.46
C LEU A 98 6.59 4.18 1.80
N GLN A 99 5.92 3.35 2.61
CA GLN A 99 4.55 3.59 3.07
C GLN A 99 4.42 4.89 3.87
N ILE A 100 5.38 5.20 4.73
CA ILE A 100 5.41 6.46 5.48
C ILE A 100 5.52 7.66 4.52
N ASN A 101 6.41 7.60 3.54
CA ASN A 101 6.60 8.68 2.57
C ASN A 101 5.34 8.87 1.71
N LEU A 102 4.73 7.78 1.27
CA LEU A 102 3.48 7.80 0.51
C LEU A 102 2.32 8.38 1.30
N SER A 103 2.20 8.02 2.55
CA SER A 103 1.15 8.58 3.40
C SER A 103 1.31 10.09 3.56
N LYS A 104 2.54 10.58 3.75
CA LYS A 104 2.82 12.03 3.77
C LYS A 104 2.39 12.69 2.46
N PHE A 105 2.66 12.04 1.32
CA PHE A 105 2.22 12.54 0.02
C PHE A 105 0.70 12.58 -0.08
N ILE A 106 0.00 11.47 0.19
CA ILE A 106 -1.47 11.39 0.13
C ILE A 106 -2.12 12.43 1.04
N TYR A 107 -1.58 12.63 2.26
CA TYR A 107 -2.12 13.65 3.18
C TYR A 107 -1.79 15.09 2.80
N SER A 108 -0.80 15.32 1.96
CA SER A 108 -0.53 16.65 1.40
C SER A 108 -1.54 17.05 0.31
N LEU A 109 -2.29 16.08 -0.23
CA LEU A 109 -3.30 16.33 -1.25
C LEU A 109 -4.64 16.79 -0.64
N PRO A 110 -5.42 17.61 -1.38
CA PRO A 110 -6.83 17.82 -1.08
C PRO A 110 -7.56 16.48 -0.93
N HIS A 111 -8.52 16.39 -0.01
CA HIS A 111 -9.17 15.12 0.28
C HIS A 111 -9.89 14.50 -0.95
N GLU A 112 -10.43 15.33 -1.84
CA GLU A 112 -11.11 14.91 -3.08
C GLU A 112 -10.17 14.20 -4.07
N GLN A 113 -8.86 14.42 -3.96
CA GLN A 113 -7.86 13.86 -4.86
C GLN A 113 -7.21 12.58 -4.32
N ARG A 114 -7.40 12.23 -3.06
CA ARG A 114 -6.69 11.11 -2.43
C ARG A 114 -7.00 9.75 -3.04
N ASN A 115 -8.23 9.57 -3.54
CA ASN A 115 -8.66 8.33 -4.21
C ASN A 115 -8.15 8.24 -5.66
N ASP A 116 -7.56 9.32 -6.19
CA ASP A 116 -7.05 9.35 -7.56
C ASP A 116 -5.67 8.68 -7.71
N TYR A 117 -5.08 8.23 -6.62
CA TYR A 117 -3.73 7.67 -6.63
C TYR A 117 -3.71 6.21 -6.21
N CYS A 118 -2.91 5.43 -6.94
CA CYS A 118 -2.62 4.04 -6.64
C CYS A 118 -1.12 3.87 -6.41
N ASN A 119 -0.77 3.22 -5.31
CA ASN A 119 0.62 2.87 -4.98
C ASN A 119 0.89 1.47 -5.48
N ILE A 120 1.96 1.29 -6.24
CA ILE A 120 2.38 0.01 -6.81
C ILE A 120 3.73 -0.36 -6.21
N TYR A 121 3.77 -1.46 -5.48
CA TYR A 121 4.98 -2.00 -4.86
C TYR A 121 5.38 -3.30 -5.53
N SER A 122 6.67 -3.55 -5.66
CA SER A 122 7.22 -4.85 -6.02
C SER A 122 8.22 -5.28 -4.94
N PHE A 123 8.01 -6.46 -4.35
CA PHE A 123 8.79 -6.97 -3.21
C PHE A 123 8.72 -8.50 -3.13
N ARG A 124 9.52 -9.09 -2.23
CA ARG A 124 9.54 -10.53 -1.98
C ARG A 124 8.58 -10.92 -0.85
N LEU A 125 7.74 -11.92 -1.10
CA LEU A 125 6.78 -12.47 -0.15
C LEU A 125 6.95 -13.99 -0.05
N MET A 126 7.00 -14.54 1.15
CA MET A 126 7.13 -15.97 1.39
C MET A 126 5.78 -16.65 1.15
N ASN A 127 5.72 -17.64 0.25
CA ASN A 127 4.52 -18.46 0.06
C ASN A 127 4.38 -19.55 1.15
N ALA A 128 3.28 -20.31 1.14
CA ALA A 128 3.08 -21.40 2.10
C ALA A 128 4.09 -22.55 1.98
N LYS A 129 4.81 -22.66 0.86
CA LYS A 129 5.91 -23.61 0.65
C LYS A 129 7.25 -23.12 1.20
N GLN A 130 7.27 -22.04 1.95
CA GLN A 130 8.47 -21.40 2.51
C GLN A 130 9.45 -20.88 1.44
N GLN A 131 8.94 -20.49 0.28
CA GLN A 131 9.73 -19.94 -0.82
C GLN A 131 9.41 -18.46 -0.95
N TYR A 132 10.42 -17.61 -1.05
CA TYR A 132 10.23 -16.21 -1.42
C TYR A 132 9.93 -16.12 -2.92
N ILE A 133 8.83 -15.45 -3.23
CA ILE A 133 8.42 -15.13 -4.59
C ILE A 133 8.25 -13.61 -4.72
N ARG A 134 8.52 -13.09 -5.90
CA ARG A 134 8.29 -11.69 -6.19
C ARG A 134 6.82 -11.44 -6.46
N VAL A 135 6.27 -10.43 -5.80
CA VAL A 135 4.87 -10.03 -5.95
C VAL A 135 4.78 -8.55 -6.30
N ILE A 136 3.67 -8.19 -6.93
CA ILE A 136 3.26 -6.80 -7.15
C ILE A 136 2.05 -6.56 -6.26
N SER A 137 2.11 -5.52 -5.43
CA SER A 137 1.00 -5.07 -4.59
C SER A 137 0.53 -3.70 -5.05
N ARG A 138 -0.76 -3.56 -5.35
CA ARG A 138 -1.41 -2.27 -5.66
C ARG A 138 -2.26 -1.86 -4.49
N GLN A 139 -2.10 -0.64 -4.02
CA GLN A 139 -2.85 -0.13 -2.87
C GLN A 139 -3.40 1.27 -3.16
N GLN A 140 -4.66 1.48 -2.80
CA GLN A 140 -5.34 2.77 -2.94
C GLN A 140 -6.32 3.00 -1.79
N VAL A 141 -6.69 4.25 -1.56
CA VAL A 141 -7.76 4.58 -0.63
C VAL A 141 -9.07 4.03 -1.21
N LEU A 142 -9.76 3.18 -0.46
CA LEU A 142 -11.09 2.67 -0.78
C LEU A 142 -12.14 3.64 -0.24
N GLU A 143 -12.10 3.89 1.07
CA GLU A 143 -13.04 4.76 1.75
C GLU A 143 -12.33 5.80 2.60
N GLN A 144 -12.94 6.98 2.66
CA GLN A 144 -12.50 8.08 3.53
C GLN A 144 -13.51 8.26 4.67
N SER A 145 -13.03 8.78 5.79
CA SER A 145 -13.89 9.27 6.87
C SER A 145 -14.68 10.50 6.42
N LEU A 146 -15.71 10.89 7.17
CA LEU A 146 -16.50 12.11 6.91
C LEU A 146 -15.65 13.38 6.78
N ASN A 147 -14.45 13.39 7.39
CA ASN A 147 -13.50 14.51 7.32
C ASN A 147 -12.40 14.30 6.25
N GLY A 148 -12.61 13.39 5.32
CA GLY A 148 -11.69 13.15 4.19
C GLY A 148 -10.37 12.46 4.56
N LYS A 149 -10.25 11.86 5.75
CA LYS A 149 -9.06 11.07 6.14
C LYS A 149 -9.17 9.67 5.54
N ALA A 150 -8.07 9.10 5.07
CA ALA A 150 -8.05 7.72 4.57
C ALA A 150 -8.43 6.76 5.71
N TRP A 151 -9.49 5.99 5.52
CA TRP A 151 -10.00 5.05 6.50
C TRP A 151 -9.80 3.60 6.06
N LEU A 152 -10.30 3.22 4.89
CA LEU A 152 -10.08 1.88 4.33
C LEU A 152 -9.10 1.95 3.16
N ILE A 153 -8.13 1.06 3.17
CA ILE A 153 -7.15 0.91 2.10
C ILE A 153 -7.37 -0.44 1.43
N LEU A 154 -7.74 -0.42 0.15
CA LEU A 154 -7.80 -1.62 -0.67
C LEU A 154 -6.41 -1.95 -1.19
N GLY A 155 -6.01 -3.20 -1.03
CA GLY A 155 -4.80 -3.75 -1.62
C GLY A 155 -5.08 -5.00 -2.44
N ASN A 156 -4.33 -5.17 -3.52
CA ASN A 156 -4.33 -6.38 -4.35
C ASN A 156 -2.89 -6.85 -4.53
N ILE A 157 -2.65 -8.14 -4.26
CA ILE A 157 -1.35 -8.78 -4.45
C ILE A 157 -1.46 -9.79 -5.59
N GLU A 158 -0.51 -9.72 -6.52
CA GLU A 158 -0.37 -10.63 -7.66
C GLU A 158 1.07 -11.15 -7.71
N ILE A 159 1.26 -12.37 -8.23
CA ILE A 159 2.60 -12.87 -8.50
C ILE A 159 3.20 -12.04 -9.65
N ALA A 160 4.38 -11.49 -9.45
CA ALA A 160 5.05 -10.71 -10.48
C ALA A 160 5.38 -11.60 -11.69
N PRO A 161 5.16 -11.13 -12.92
CA PRO A 161 5.52 -11.90 -14.13
C PRO A 161 7.03 -12.20 -14.22
N ASN A 162 7.84 -11.27 -13.72
CA ASN A 162 9.29 -11.46 -13.64
C ASN A 162 9.68 -11.89 -12.22
N GLN A 163 10.23 -13.10 -12.10
CA GLN A 163 10.73 -13.70 -10.87
C GLN A 163 12.25 -13.60 -10.73
N THR A 164 12.89 -12.72 -11.50
CA THR A 164 14.33 -12.50 -11.40
C THR A 164 14.67 -12.04 -9.98
N GLU A 165 15.69 -12.64 -9.39
CA GLU A 165 16.20 -12.24 -8.08
C GLU A 165 16.74 -10.81 -8.18
N THR A 166 16.03 -9.90 -7.57
CA THR A 166 16.48 -8.52 -7.34
C THR A 166 16.21 -8.21 -5.88
N ASP A 167 17.21 -7.67 -5.21
CA ASP A 167 17.11 -7.24 -3.80
C ASP A 167 16.44 -5.88 -3.66
N GLN A 168 15.85 -5.36 -4.74
CA GLN A 168 15.29 -4.04 -4.75
C GLN A 168 13.76 -4.08 -4.56
N VAL A 169 13.31 -3.40 -3.53
CA VAL A 169 11.91 -3.01 -3.39
C VAL A 169 11.68 -1.81 -4.31
N GLU A 170 10.74 -1.96 -5.23
CA GLU A 170 10.33 -0.90 -6.12
C GLU A 170 9.00 -0.31 -5.65
N CYS A 171 8.84 0.99 -5.80
CA CYS A 171 7.57 1.67 -5.54
C CYS A 171 7.33 2.76 -6.57
N THR A 172 6.14 2.73 -7.13
CA THR A 172 5.65 3.74 -8.08
C THR A 172 4.27 4.21 -7.63
N VAL A 173 4.04 5.51 -7.74
CA VAL A 173 2.72 6.12 -7.57
C VAL A 173 2.14 6.39 -8.94
N LEU A 174 0.91 5.94 -9.18
CA LEU A 174 0.16 6.16 -10.39
C LEU A 174 -1.02 7.08 -10.09
N ASN A 175 -1.12 8.19 -10.83
CA ASN A 175 -2.33 8.98 -10.87
C ASN A 175 -3.34 8.31 -11.83
N LEU A 176 -4.46 7.85 -11.30
CA LEU A 176 -5.48 7.09 -12.03
C LEU A 176 -6.27 7.96 -13.03
N LYS A 177 -6.26 9.30 -12.87
CA LYS A 177 -6.98 10.21 -13.77
C LYS A 177 -6.21 10.53 -15.05
N ASN A 178 -4.88 10.71 -14.94
CA ASN A 178 -4.08 11.16 -16.07
C ASN A 178 -2.99 10.17 -16.49
N GLY A 179 -2.80 9.07 -15.74
CA GLY A 179 -1.79 8.06 -16.02
C GLY A 179 -0.35 8.47 -15.65
N GLU A 180 -0.17 9.61 -15.00
CA GLU A 180 1.16 10.06 -14.57
C GLU A 180 1.73 9.13 -13.50
N MET A 181 3.00 8.76 -13.67
CA MET A 181 3.71 7.86 -12.75
C MET A 181 4.96 8.56 -12.21
N PHE A 182 5.21 8.37 -10.91
CA PHE A 182 6.43 8.88 -10.26
C PHE A 182 6.88 7.99 -9.11
N SER A 183 8.16 8.10 -8.75
CA SER A 183 8.69 7.40 -7.56
C SER A 183 8.48 8.25 -6.30
N PRO A 184 7.94 7.69 -5.20
CA PRO A 184 7.73 8.44 -3.96
C PRO A 184 9.05 8.89 -3.30
N THR A 185 10.17 8.30 -3.65
CA THR A 185 11.49 8.74 -3.19
C THR A 185 11.89 10.10 -3.77
N LEU A 186 11.31 10.50 -4.89
CA LEU A 186 11.55 11.80 -5.52
C LEU A 186 10.70 12.93 -4.92
N VAL A 187 9.63 12.60 -4.19
CA VAL A 187 8.73 13.59 -3.58
C VAL A 187 9.41 14.34 -2.41
N SER A 188 10.40 13.72 -1.77
CA SER A 188 11.18 14.32 -0.68
C SER A 188 12.44 15.07 -1.13
N ILE A 189 12.76 15.01 -2.42
CA ILE A 189 13.85 15.80 -3.01
C ILE A 189 13.25 17.13 -3.48
N PRO A 190 13.65 18.29 -2.95
CA PRO A 190 13.23 19.55 -3.51
C PRO A 190 13.55 19.52 -5.02
N ARG A 191 12.58 19.91 -5.86
CA ARG A 191 12.79 19.96 -7.32
C ARG A 191 14.05 20.77 -7.56
N ILE A 192 15.12 20.11 -7.97
CA ILE A 192 16.34 20.77 -8.39
C ILE A 192 15.97 21.42 -9.72
N HIS A 193 15.77 22.73 -9.69
CA HIS A 193 15.65 23.50 -10.93
C HIS A 193 17.04 23.59 -11.53
N LEU A 194 17.30 22.73 -12.51
CA LEU A 194 18.51 22.85 -13.29
C LEU A 194 18.49 24.16 -14.07
N THR A 195 19.58 24.87 -14.00
CA THR A 195 19.79 26.08 -14.84
C THR A 195 19.89 25.64 -16.32
N GLN A 196 19.63 26.57 -17.22
CA GLN A 196 19.78 26.32 -18.68
C GLN A 196 21.15 25.71 -19.02
N ARG A 197 22.18 26.14 -18.34
CA ARG A 197 23.56 25.66 -18.54
C ARG A 197 23.77 24.22 -18.09
N GLU A 198 23.15 23.80 -17.01
CA GLU A 198 23.18 22.40 -16.50
C GLU A 198 22.39 21.46 -17.40
N LEU A 199 21.27 21.92 -17.98
CA LEU A 199 20.52 21.19 -18.99
C LEU A 199 21.32 20.98 -20.26
N GLU A 200 22.04 22.02 -20.74
CA GLU A 200 22.93 21.93 -21.92
C GLU A 200 24.06 20.91 -21.71
N ILE A 201 24.65 20.87 -20.51
CA ILE A 201 25.69 19.89 -20.16
C ILE A 201 25.16 18.46 -20.16
N LEU A 202 23.95 18.23 -19.60
CA LEU A 202 23.32 16.91 -19.59
C LEU A 202 22.93 16.38 -20.97
N GLN A 203 22.72 17.27 -21.95
CA GLN A 203 22.45 16.89 -23.35
C GLN A 203 23.71 16.53 -24.16
N LEU A 204 24.90 16.78 -23.61
CA LEU A 204 26.19 16.50 -24.24
C LEU A 204 26.84 15.18 -23.78
N ILE A 205 26.21 14.49 -22.83
CA ILE A 205 26.60 13.18 -22.30
C ILE A 205 25.70 12.10 -22.91
#